data_c6cf38bed69664700dd758abefe7331d
#
_entry.id   c6cf38bed69664700dd758abefe7331d
#
_cell.length_a   1.000
_cell.length_b   1.000
_cell.length_c   1.000
_cell.angle_alpha   90.00
_cell.angle_beta   90.00
_cell.angle_gamma   90.00
#
_symmetry.space_group_name_H-M   'P 1'
#
loop_
_entity.id
_entity.type
_entity.pdbx_description
1 polymer ?
#
loop_
_entity_poly.entity_id
_entity_poly.type
_entity_poly.pdbx_seq_one_letter_code
_entity_poly.pdbx_strand_id
1 'polypeptide(L)'
;MKIVHYSDVEDVVIDKFPYKGKTNEVKGTSIRWLSKQGDDGHGYPEYGLRYFTIQPGGYIPIHNHFYHQTMYILEGRFECWCFDAASDEIKEKSIATPGHAVYIPSMEPHGMKNIGESPGAFLCCICNVYEQES
;
A
#
# COMPACT_ATOMS: atom_id res chain seq x y z
N MET A 1 -12.77 -8.89 -21.61
CA MET A 1 -11.44 -9.21 -21.05
C MET A 1 -10.52 -8.03 -21.29
N LYS A 2 -9.72 -7.66 -20.32
CA LYS A 2 -8.76 -6.55 -20.43
C LYS A 2 -7.39 -7.08 -20.02
N ILE A 3 -6.37 -6.80 -20.83
CA ILE A 3 -4.99 -7.19 -20.53
C ILE A 3 -4.16 -5.91 -20.58
N VAL A 4 -3.43 -5.63 -19.52
CA VAL A 4 -2.58 -4.46 -19.42
C VAL A 4 -1.24 -4.83 -18.80
N HIS A 5 -0.14 -4.29 -19.34
CA HIS A 5 1.16 -4.44 -18.72
C HIS A 5 1.36 -3.29 -17.73
N TYR A 6 1.94 -3.58 -16.56
CA TYR A 6 2.07 -2.55 -15.52
C TYR A 6 2.80 -1.30 -16.00
N SER A 7 3.77 -1.45 -16.89
CA SER A 7 4.56 -0.32 -17.40
C SER A 7 3.77 0.64 -18.29
N ASP A 8 2.60 0.20 -18.78
CA ASP A 8 1.72 1.04 -19.61
C ASP A 8 0.68 1.78 -18.75
N VAL A 9 0.64 1.51 -17.46
CA VAL A 9 -0.25 2.19 -16.52
C VAL A 9 0.46 3.42 -15.96
N GLU A 10 -0.27 4.53 -15.85
CA GLU A 10 0.27 5.76 -15.30
C GLU A 10 0.89 5.52 -13.93
N ASP A 11 2.12 6.02 -13.75
CA ASP A 11 2.85 5.95 -12.49
C ASP A 11 2.60 7.23 -11.69
N VAL A 12 1.80 7.13 -10.64
CA VAL A 12 1.36 8.27 -9.84
C VAL A 12 2.25 8.40 -8.61
N VAL A 13 2.97 9.51 -8.49
CA VAL A 13 3.81 9.80 -7.33
C VAL A 13 2.91 10.13 -6.14
N ILE A 14 3.17 9.47 -5.02
CA ILE A 14 2.48 9.73 -3.76
C ILE A 14 3.48 10.40 -2.81
N ASP A 15 3.14 11.58 -2.31
CA ASP A 15 4.04 12.36 -1.46
C ASP A 15 3.50 12.60 -0.05
N LYS A 16 2.25 12.24 0.22
CA LYS A 16 1.65 12.38 1.55
C LYS A 16 0.45 11.46 1.75
N PHE A 17 0.26 11.04 3.00
CA PHE A 17 -0.94 10.34 3.44
C PHE A 17 -1.50 10.99 4.71
N PRO A 18 -2.83 11.05 4.85
CA PRO A 18 -3.45 11.57 6.07
C PRO A 18 -3.41 10.54 7.19
N TYR A 19 -3.26 11.02 8.43
CA TYR A 19 -3.38 10.19 9.62
C TYR A 19 -3.75 11.06 10.81
N LYS A 20 -4.86 10.74 11.50
CA LYS A 20 -5.34 11.46 12.69
C LYS A 20 -5.39 12.98 12.51
N GLY A 21 -5.93 13.42 11.37
CA GLY A 21 -6.06 14.84 11.08
C GLY A 21 -4.79 15.54 10.65
N LYS A 22 -3.69 14.82 10.55
CA LYS A 22 -2.40 15.33 10.09
C LYS A 22 -2.07 14.73 8.72
N THR A 23 -1.21 15.40 7.99
CA THR A 23 -0.69 14.90 6.72
C THR A 23 0.77 14.54 6.91
N ASN A 24 1.10 13.26 6.74
CA ASN A 24 2.46 12.75 6.90
C ASN A 24 3.14 12.59 5.53
N GLU A 25 4.43 12.90 5.49
CA GLU A 25 5.22 12.76 4.28
C GLU A 25 5.40 11.30 3.89
N VAL A 26 5.20 11.02 2.59
CA VAL A 26 5.55 9.76 1.93
C VAL A 26 6.75 10.07 1.04
N LYS A 27 7.77 9.23 1.07
CA LYS A 27 8.99 9.47 0.31
C LYS A 27 9.25 8.35 -0.69
N GLY A 28 9.62 8.74 -1.92
CA GLY A 28 10.13 7.82 -2.94
C GLY A 28 9.14 6.77 -3.39
N THR A 29 7.85 7.04 -3.29
CA THR A 29 6.78 6.05 -3.52
C THR A 29 5.92 6.46 -4.70
N SER A 30 5.60 5.48 -5.55
CA SER A 30 4.65 5.68 -6.65
C SER A 30 3.74 4.48 -6.77
N ILE A 31 2.58 4.71 -7.36
CA ILE A 31 1.51 3.71 -7.49
C ILE A 31 1.01 3.67 -8.92
N ARG A 32 0.89 2.46 -9.45
CA ARG A 32 0.20 2.18 -10.70
C ARG A 32 -1.08 1.41 -10.39
N TRP A 33 -2.22 1.97 -10.74
CA TRP A 33 -3.51 1.34 -10.53
C TRP A 33 -3.79 0.35 -11.65
N LEU A 34 -3.56 -0.94 -11.38
CA LEU A 34 -3.80 -1.99 -12.37
C LEU A 34 -5.30 -2.24 -12.57
N SER A 35 -6.07 -2.14 -11.50
CA SER A 35 -7.54 -2.12 -11.55
C SER A 35 -8.07 -1.40 -10.32
N LYS A 36 -9.25 -0.83 -10.45
CA LYS A 36 -9.93 -0.16 -9.33
C LYS A 36 -11.43 -0.26 -9.49
N GLN A 37 -12.15 -0.06 -8.40
CA GLN A 37 -13.61 -0.09 -8.40
C GLN A 37 -14.17 0.89 -9.42
N GLY A 38 -15.11 0.42 -10.21
CA GLY A 38 -15.77 1.24 -11.22
C GLY A 38 -15.12 1.20 -12.59
N ASP A 39 -14.04 0.45 -12.79
CA ASP A 39 -13.38 0.35 -14.09
C ASP A 39 -14.29 -0.20 -15.20
N ASP A 40 -15.31 -1.00 -14.83
CA ASP A 40 -16.29 -1.52 -15.78
C ASP A 40 -17.45 -0.55 -16.07
N GLY A 41 -17.49 0.60 -15.40
CA GLY A 41 -18.57 1.57 -15.50
C GLY A 41 -19.78 1.24 -14.64
N HIS A 42 -19.75 0.16 -13.85
CA HIS A 42 -20.87 -0.34 -13.04
C HIS A 42 -20.52 -0.59 -11.57
N GLY A 43 -19.37 -0.11 -11.12
CA GLY A 43 -18.93 -0.28 -9.73
C GLY A 43 -18.11 -1.53 -9.47
N TYR A 44 -17.74 -2.28 -10.49
CA TYR A 44 -16.87 -3.44 -10.37
C TYR A 44 -15.49 -3.16 -10.96
N PRO A 45 -14.46 -3.89 -10.58
CA PRO A 45 -14.45 -4.87 -9.50
C PRO A 45 -14.61 -4.22 -8.12
N GLU A 46 -14.92 -5.04 -7.12
CA GLU A 46 -15.11 -4.63 -5.73
C GLU A 46 -13.78 -4.42 -5.00
N TYR A 47 -12.67 -4.61 -5.70
CA TYR A 47 -11.33 -4.48 -5.16
C TYR A 47 -10.52 -3.50 -6.03
N GLY A 48 -9.41 -3.04 -5.47
CA GLY A 48 -8.38 -2.34 -6.24
C GLY A 48 -7.09 -3.14 -6.20
N LEU A 49 -6.40 -3.24 -7.33
CA LEU A 49 -5.08 -3.86 -7.41
C LEU A 49 -4.08 -2.80 -7.84
N ARG A 50 -3.09 -2.55 -6.98
CA ARG A 50 -2.08 -1.51 -7.18
C ARG A 50 -0.69 -2.12 -7.26
N TYR A 51 0.14 -1.57 -8.11
CA TYR A 51 1.55 -1.88 -8.19
C TYR A 51 2.33 -0.71 -7.59
N PHE A 52 2.97 -0.95 -6.44
CA PHE A 52 3.76 0.06 -5.74
C PHE A 52 5.22 -0.07 -6.09
N THR A 53 5.89 1.06 -6.22
CA THR A 53 7.35 1.14 -6.28
C THR A 53 7.81 2.08 -5.18
N ILE A 54 8.82 1.65 -4.40
CA ILE A 54 9.45 2.48 -3.38
C ILE A 54 10.94 2.50 -3.64
N GLN A 55 11.50 3.68 -3.80
CA GLN A 55 12.92 3.88 -4.02
C GLN A 55 13.72 3.54 -2.77
N PRO A 56 15.03 3.24 -2.89
CA PRO A 56 15.88 3.00 -1.71
C PRO A 56 15.77 4.15 -0.72
N GLY A 57 15.52 3.83 0.56
CA GLY A 57 15.31 4.83 1.60
C GLY A 57 13.94 5.49 1.58
N GLY A 58 13.13 5.21 0.56
CA GLY A 58 11.74 5.67 0.51
C GLY A 58 10.88 4.97 1.55
N TYR A 59 9.80 5.60 1.96
CA TYR A 59 8.95 5.07 3.01
C TYR A 59 7.51 5.57 2.88
N ILE A 60 6.63 4.78 3.46
CA ILE A 60 5.24 5.14 3.72
C ILE A 60 5.11 5.21 5.24
N PRO A 61 4.79 6.40 5.80
CA PRO A 61 4.73 6.58 7.25
C PRO A 61 3.48 5.92 7.84
N ILE A 62 3.31 6.05 9.15
CA ILE A 62 2.12 5.59 9.85
C ILE A 62 0.86 6.14 9.18
N HIS A 63 -0.05 5.25 8.86
CA HIS A 63 -1.39 5.56 8.34
C HIS A 63 -2.31 4.38 8.58
N ASN A 64 -3.60 4.59 8.44
CA ASN A 64 -4.58 3.50 8.47
C ASN A 64 -5.72 3.80 7.50
N HIS A 65 -6.53 2.79 7.24
CA HIS A 65 -7.69 2.89 6.39
C HIS A 65 -8.70 1.82 6.77
N PHE A 66 -9.95 2.05 6.40
CA PHE A 66 -11.05 1.16 6.77
C PHE A 66 -11.09 -0.14 5.98
N TYR A 67 -10.44 -0.20 4.83
CA TYR A 67 -10.40 -1.42 4.03
C TYR A 67 -9.26 -2.34 4.47
N HIS A 68 -9.45 -3.63 4.27
CA HIS A 68 -8.39 -4.63 4.41
C HIS A 68 -7.48 -4.58 3.20
N GLN A 69 -6.21 -4.90 3.40
CA GLN A 69 -5.28 -5.02 2.27
C GLN A 69 -4.36 -6.22 2.43
N THR A 70 -3.95 -6.77 1.30
CA THR A 70 -2.89 -7.77 1.23
C THR A 70 -1.87 -7.33 0.21
N MET A 71 -0.61 -7.30 0.63
CA MET A 71 0.52 -6.99 -0.25
C MET A 71 1.26 -8.28 -0.58
N TYR A 72 1.80 -8.36 -1.79
CA TYR A 72 2.68 -9.45 -2.19
C TYR A 72 3.97 -8.84 -2.74
N ILE A 73 5.09 -9.14 -2.08
CA ILE A 73 6.37 -8.52 -2.40
C ILE A 73 6.97 -9.18 -3.65
N LEU A 74 7.28 -8.35 -4.64
CA LEU A 74 7.88 -8.80 -5.91
C LEU A 74 9.39 -8.59 -5.92
N GLU A 75 9.86 -7.44 -5.42
CA GLU A 75 11.27 -7.06 -5.42
C GLU A 75 11.57 -6.24 -4.19
N GLY A 76 12.81 -6.33 -3.71
CA GLY A 76 13.29 -5.45 -2.65
C GLY A 76 13.24 -6.06 -1.27
N ARG A 77 13.55 -5.23 -0.28
CA ARG A 77 13.60 -5.60 1.12
C ARG A 77 12.95 -4.48 1.92
N PHE A 78 11.88 -4.80 2.62
CA PHE A 78 11.10 -3.80 3.34
C PHE A 78 11.08 -4.10 4.82
N GLU A 79 11.24 -3.05 5.62
CA GLU A 79 10.90 -3.08 7.03
C GLU A 79 9.46 -2.62 7.17
N CYS A 80 8.61 -3.49 7.71
CA CYS A 80 7.18 -3.23 7.87
C CYS A 80 6.86 -3.03 9.33
N TRP A 81 6.01 -2.05 9.64
CA TRP A 81 5.65 -1.67 11.00
C TRP A 81 4.15 -1.77 11.22
N CYS A 82 3.77 -2.30 12.39
CA CYS A 82 2.46 -2.10 12.97
C CYS A 82 2.59 -1.19 14.17
N PHE A 83 1.62 -0.30 14.34
CA PHE A 83 1.65 0.68 15.43
C PHE A 83 0.47 0.46 16.36
N ASP A 84 0.67 0.79 17.63
CA ASP A 84 -0.42 0.88 18.60
C ASP A 84 -1.28 2.09 18.26
N ALA A 85 -2.59 1.91 18.11
CA ALA A 85 -3.49 2.97 17.68
C ALA A 85 -3.62 4.11 18.69
N ALA A 86 -3.42 3.83 19.99
CA ALA A 86 -3.52 4.84 21.04
C ALA A 86 -2.26 5.68 21.18
N SER A 87 -1.08 5.03 21.14
CA SER A 87 0.21 5.69 21.40
C SER A 87 0.99 6.07 20.15
N ASP A 88 0.65 5.48 18.99
CA ASP A 88 1.40 5.59 17.74
C ASP A 88 2.83 5.02 17.84
N GLU A 89 3.08 4.21 18.86
CA GLU A 89 4.36 3.52 18.99
C GLU A 89 4.37 2.22 18.21
N ILE A 90 5.55 1.82 17.72
CA ILE A 90 5.70 0.54 17.01
C ILE A 90 5.45 -0.59 18.00
N LYS A 91 4.48 -1.46 17.71
CA LYS A 91 4.22 -2.67 18.48
C LYS A 91 4.75 -3.92 17.81
N GLU A 92 4.99 -3.89 16.49
CA GLU A 92 5.53 -5.01 15.74
C GLU A 92 6.35 -4.49 14.56
N LYS A 93 7.48 -5.13 14.33
CA LYS A 93 8.38 -4.80 13.22
C LYS A 93 8.82 -6.12 12.56
N SER A 94 8.69 -6.20 11.24
CA SER A 94 9.03 -7.40 10.48
C SER A 94 9.68 -7.03 9.16
N ILE A 95 10.50 -7.93 8.64
CA ILE A 95 11.13 -7.79 7.33
C ILE A 95 10.33 -8.59 6.30
N ALA A 96 9.97 -7.94 5.21
CA ALA A 96 9.30 -8.59 4.08
C ALA A 96 10.21 -8.56 2.85
N THR A 97 10.34 -9.69 2.19
CA THR A 97 11.18 -9.90 1.01
C THR A 97 10.36 -10.61 -0.07
N PRO A 98 10.88 -10.74 -1.31
CA PRO A 98 10.11 -11.34 -2.40
C PRO A 98 9.49 -12.68 -2.04
N GLY A 99 8.21 -12.84 -2.37
CA GLY A 99 7.44 -14.03 -2.04
C GLY A 99 6.66 -13.95 -0.74
N HIS A 100 6.91 -12.95 0.11
CA HIS A 100 6.11 -12.74 1.31
C HIS A 100 4.79 -12.04 0.96
N ALA A 101 3.70 -12.52 1.57
CA ALA A 101 2.42 -11.81 1.60
C ALA A 101 2.29 -11.11 2.95
N VAL A 102 1.83 -9.86 2.93
CA VAL A 102 1.62 -9.06 4.14
C VAL A 102 0.16 -8.66 4.21
N TYR A 103 -0.56 -9.17 5.20
CA TYR A 103 -1.96 -8.83 5.42
C TYR A 103 -2.07 -7.77 6.50
N ILE A 104 -2.85 -6.72 6.21
CA ILE A 104 -3.11 -5.63 7.14
C ILE A 104 -4.63 -5.50 7.31
N PRO A 105 -5.14 -5.77 8.52
CA PRO A 105 -6.58 -5.67 8.76
C PRO A 105 -7.07 -4.23 8.76
N SER A 106 -8.39 -4.09 8.63
CA SER A 106 -9.07 -2.79 8.68
C SER A 106 -8.62 -1.97 9.89
N MET A 107 -8.33 -0.71 9.68
CA MET A 107 -7.99 0.30 10.70
C MET A 107 -6.67 0.11 11.43
N GLU A 108 -5.91 -0.95 11.16
CA GLU A 108 -4.62 -1.15 11.82
C GLU A 108 -3.60 -0.15 11.31
N PRO A 109 -3.02 0.69 12.19
CA PRO A 109 -1.99 1.63 11.78
C PRO A 109 -0.71 0.89 11.37
N HIS A 110 -0.18 1.25 10.22
CA HIS A 110 0.98 0.57 9.64
C HIS A 110 1.80 1.52 8.77
N GLY A 111 2.99 1.07 8.43
CA GLY A 111 3.89 1.77 7.54
C GLY A 111 5.01 0.83 7.09
N MET A 112 5.87 1.31 6.20
CA MET A 112 6.98 0.51 5.71
C MET A 112 8.05 1.39 5.09
N LYS A 113 9.25 0.82 5.00
CA LYS A 113 10.42 1.49 4.42
C LYS A 113 11.20 0.51 3.55
N ASN A 114 11.65 0.95 2.39
CA ASN A 114 12.60 0.19 1.58
C ASN A 114 13.99 0.33 2.21
N ILE A 115 14.49 -0.77 2.79
CA ILE A 115 15.81 -0.82 3.43
C ILE A 115 16.85 -1.48 2.54
N GLY A 116 16.49 -1.82 1.30
CA GLY A 116 17.40 -2.35 0.29
C GLY A 116 18.15 -1.25 -0.45
N GLU A 117 19.01 -1.67 -1.37
CA GLU A 117 19.84 -0.75 -2.17
C GLU A 117 19.26 -0.48 -3.56
N SER A 118 18.17 -1.16 -3.92
CA SER A 118 17.51 -1.07 -5.22
C SER A 118 16.05 -0.70 -5.03
N PRO A 119 15.37 -0.19 -6.07
CA PRO A 119 13.93 0.01 -6.00
C PRO A 119 13.20 -1.28 -5.63
N GLY A 120 12.25 -1.17 -4.72
CA GLY A 120 11.39 -2.28 -4.32
C GLY A 120 10.02 -2.16 -4.95
N ALA A 121 9.35 -3.30 -5.14
CA ALA A 121 8.03 -3.33 -5.75
C ALA A 121 7.15 -4.38 -5.08
N PHE A 122 5.86 -4.07 -4.97
CA PHE A 122 4.88 -5.03 -4.46
C PHE A 122 3.51 -4.76 -5.07
N LEU A 123 2.73 -5.82 -5.14
CA LEU A 123 1.30 -5.71 -5.44
C LEU A 123 0.55 -5.46 -4.14
N CYS A 124 -0.49 -4.63 -4.21
CA CYS A 124 -1.34 -4.37 -3.05
C CYS A 124 -2.80 -4.46 -3.49
N CYS A 125 -3.50 -5.44 -2.96
CA CYS A 125 -4.92 -5.62 -3.19
C CYS A 125 -5.70 -5.04 -2.02
N ILE A 126 -6.65 -4.17 -2.33
CA ILE A 126 -7.54 -3.56 -1.34
C ILE A 126 -8.98 -3.90 -1.67
N CYS A 127 -9.80 -4.07 -0.63
CA CYS A 127 -11.23 -4.33 -0.77
C CYS A 127 -12.01 -3.05 -0.44
N ASN A 128 -12.79 -2.56 -1.38
CA ASN A 128 -13.50 -1.30 -1.24
C ASN A 128 -14.93 -1.44 -0.70
N VAL A 129 -15.40 -2.67 -0.45
CA VAL A 129 -16.80 -2.89 -0.05
C VAL A 129 -17.14 -2.27 1.30
N TYR A 130 -16.15 -2.09 2.17
CA TYR A 130 -16.37 -1.53 3.50
C TYR A 130 -16.60 -0.02 3.50
N GLU A 131 -16.29 0.66 2.43
CA GLU A 131 -16.50 2.10 2.33
C GLU A 131 -17.96 2.49 2.53
N GLN A 132 -18.87 1.61 2.14
CA GLN A 132 -20.30 1.86 2.21
C GLN A 132 -20.89 1.64 3.60
N GLU A 133 -20.15 1.04 4.50
CA GLU A 133 -20.60 0.73 5.86
C GLU A 133 -20.21 1.79 6.89
N SER A 134 -19.38 2.72 6.52
CA SER A 134 -18.86 3.75 7.45
C SER A 134 -19.70 5.03 7.53
#